data_eab4eb054211fb377aa0f66b8bf3dbba
#
_entry.id   eab4eb054211fb377aa0f66b8bf3dbba
#
_cell.length_a   1.000
_cell.length_b   1.000
_cell.length_c   1.000
_cell.angle_alpha   90.00
_cell.angle_beta   90.00
_cell.angle_gamma   90.00
#
_symmetry.space_group_name_H-M   'P 1'
#
loop_
_entity.id
_entity.type
_entity.pdbx_description
1 polymer ?
#
loop_
_entity_poly.entity_id
_entity_poly.type
_entity_poly.pdbx_seq_one_letter_code
_entity_poly.pdbx_strand_id
1 'polypeptide(L)'
;GHWLLPIYRSLEAGGAFGHDHSEMVGLDPVGQCLGQPVSIPDSTGRVHGSVVASRDGAQLLQFFRSRLADQIYRSVSTDDGQTWSAPEPTQLPNNNSSIQACRLASGRLAMIFNRFGFAPDPGASEEPLNWGEARWPRTRWPLSIAISDDDGLQWPWIRDIDTGFGFCGPMNGDLNGQLAYP
;
A
#
# COMPACT_ATOMS: atom_id res chain seq x y z
N GLY A 1 2.30 -25.48 7.08
CA GLY A 1 2.29 -24.04 6.75
C GLY A 1 0.95 -23.62 6.19
N HIS A 2 0.66 -22.36 6.21
CA HIS A 2 -0.54 -21.75 5.66
C HIS A 2 -0.15 -20.54 4.82
N TRP A 3 -1.08 -20.06 4.02
CA TRP A 3 -0.91 -18.83 3.24
C TRP A 3 -1.68 -17.71 3.92
N LEU A 4 -1.17 -16.48 3.81
CA LEU A 4 -1.87 -15.28 4.23
C LEU A 4 -2.19 -14.43 3.01
N LEU A 5 -3.47 -14.13 2.82
CA LEU A 5 -3.98 -13.32 1.72
C LEU A 5 -4.53 -12.01 2.29
N PRO A 6 -3.85 -10.88 2.07
CA PRO A 6 -4.38 -9.59 2.42
C PRO A 6 -5.53 -9.22 1.47
N ILE A 7 -6.67 -8.87 2.05
CA ILE A 7 -7.83 -8.38 1.31
C ILE A 7 -8.26 -7.02 1.88
N TYR A 8 -9.14 -6.36 1.20
CA TYR A 8 -9.90 -5.23 1.76
C TYR A 8 -11.38 -5.44 1.48
N ARG A 9 -12.19 -4.92 2.39
CA ARG A 9 -13.65 -5.02 2.30
C ARG A 9 -14.24 -3.63 2.10
N SER A 10 -15.00 -3.48 1.03
CA SER A 10 -15.81 -2.28 0.83
C SER A 10 -17.14 -2.43 1.55
N LEU A 11 -17.54 -1.40 2.26
CA LEU A 11 -18.84 -1.34 2.93
C LEU A 11 -19.93 -0.91 1.96
N GLU A 12 -21.19 -1.34 2.19
CA GLU A 12 -22.35 -0.94 1.38
C GLU A 12 -22.53 0.59 1.33
N ALA A 13 -22.31 1.25 2.48
CA ALA A 13 -22.35 2.70 2.56
C ALA A 13 -20.95 3.28 2.31
N GLY A 14 -20.69 3.78 1.10
CA GLY A 14 -19.44 4.48 0.77
C GLY A 14 -18.50 3.71 -0.17
N GLY A 15 -18.64 2.41 -0.30
CA GLY A 15 -17.86 1.59 -1.25
C GLY A 15 -16.34 1.78 -1.12
N ALA A 16 -15.66 1.79 -2.26
CA ALA A 16 -14.19 1.93 -2.35
C ALA A 16 -13.69 3.37 -2.14
N PHE A 17 -14.49 4.25 -1.57
CA PHE A 17 -14.25 5.69 -1.53
C PHE A 17 -13.73 6.21 -0.18
N GLY A 18 -12.95 5.41 0.53
CA GLY A 18 -12.32 5.79 1.79
C GLY A 18 -12.93 5.12 3.03
N HIS A 19 -13.99 4.33 2.86
CA HIS A 19 -14.65 3.59 3.96
C HIS A 19 -14.30 2.10 3.97
N ASP A 20 -13.53 1.63 2.99
CA ASP A 20 -13.01 0.28 2.97
C ASP A 20 -11.92 0.09 4.04
N HIS A 21 -11.86 -1.12 4.60
CA HIS A 21 -10.87 -1.51 5.59
C HIS A 21 -10.18 -2.80 5.18
N SER A 22 -9.02 -3.07 5.76
CA SER A 22 -8.23 -4.26 5.45
C SER A 22 -8.50 -5.41 6.39
N GLU A 23 -8.47 -6.61 5.82
CA GLU A 23 -8.57 -7.88 6.53
C GLU A 23 -7.48 -8.83 6.05
N MET A 24 -7.16 -9.83 6.88
CA MET A 24 -6.24 -10.92 6.54
C MET A 24 -7.00 -12.24 6.51
N VAL A 25 -6.88 -12.97 5.41
CA VAL A 25 -7.45 -14.31 5.24
C VAL A 25 -6.33 -15.34 5.35
N GLY A 26 -6.47 -16.27 6.30
CA GLY A 26 -5.64 -17.48 6.35
C GLY A 26 -6.16 -18.53 5.37
N LEU A 27 -5.27 -19.15 4.61
CA LEU A 27 -5.58 -20.22 3.70
C LEU A 27 -4.71 -21.45 4.00
N ASP A 28 -5.28 -22.64 3.91
CA ASP A 28 -4.51 -23.88 3.96
C ASP A 28 -3.71 -24.11 2.67
N PRO A 29 -2.82 -25.12 2.59
CA PRO A 29 -2.01 -25.38 1.38
C PRO A 29 -2.80 -25.71 0.11
N VAL A 30 -4.09 -26.05 0.24
CA VAL A 30 -4.97 -26.29 -0.91
C VAL A 30 -5.90 -25.11 -1.22
N GLY A 31 -5.75 -23.99 -0.49
CA GLY A 31 -6.45 -22.74 -0.74
C GLY A 31 -7.80 -22.60 -0.06
N GLN A 32 -8.11 -23.43 0.94
CA GLN A 32 -9.33 -23.31 1.73
C GLN A 32 -9.12 -22.33 2.90
N CYS A 33 -10.15 -21.51 3.20
CA CYS A 33 -10.10 -20.56 4.29
C CYS A 33 -9.95 -21.25 5.66
N LEU A 34 -9.00 -20.76 6.45
CA LEU A 34 -8.76 -21.15 7.84
C LEU A 34 -9.53 -20.20 8.77
N GLY A 35 -10.85 -20.42 8.89
CA GLY A 35 -11.70 -19.61 9.76
C GLY A 35 -12.17 -18.29 9.13
N GLN A 36 -12.51 -17.32 9.98
CA GLN A 36 -12.97 -16.00 9.55
C GLN A 36 -11.78 -15.07 9.25
N PRO A 37 -11.94 -14.12 8.33
CA PRO A 37 -10.94 -13.08 8.12
C PRO A 37 -10.62 -12.31 9.41
N VAL A 38 -9.36 -12.00 9.61
CA VAL A 38 -8.87 -11.18 10.73
C VAL A 38 -8.91 -9.72 10.31
N SER A 39 -9.68 -8.90 11.01
CA SER A 39 -9.74 -7.46 10.74
C SER A 39 -8.46 -6.77 11.22
N ILE A 40 -7.91 -5.88 10.39
CA ILE A 40 -6.81 -5.00 10.77
C ILE A 40 -7.41 -3.78 11.48
N PRO A 41 -7.09 -3.53 12.77
CA PRO A 41 -7.67 -2.42 13.51
C PRO A 41 -7.31 -1.07 12.87
N ASP A 42 -8.20 -0.11 12.92
CA ASP A 42 -8.01 1.28 12.43
C ASP A 42 -7.50 1.37 10.99
N SER A 43 -7.82 0.37 10.16
CA SER A 43 -7.34 0.30 8.77
C SER A 43 -8.28 0.96 7.76
N THR A 44 -9.26 1.76 8.20
CA THR A 44 -10.15 2.49 7.28
C THR A 44 -9.34 3.33 6.29
N GLY A 45 -9.59 3.14 4.99
CA GLY A 45 -8.85 3.77 3.90
C GLY A 45 -7.42 3.26 3.72
N ARG A 46 -6.99 2.23 4.44
CA ARG A 46 -5.69 1.55 4.30
C ARG A 46 -5.94 0.20 3.64
N VAL A 47 -5.58 0.09 2.37
CA VAL A 47 -6.02 -1.02 1.51
C VAL A 47 -4.90 -1.58 0.64
N HIS A 48 -5.16 -2.66 -0.08
CA HIS A 48 -4.20 -3.33 -0.97
C HIS A 48 -2.90 -3.67 -0.24
N GLY A 49 -3.03 -4.42 0.86
CA GLY A 49 -1.89 -4.81 1.70
C GLY A 49 -0.85 -5.65 0.95
N SER A 50 0.43 -5.36 1.19
CA SER A 50 1.56 -6.17 0.78
C SER A 50 2.24 -6.74 2.02
N VAL A 51 2.28 -8.06 2.17
CA VAL A 51 2.78 -8.75 3.37
C VAL A 51 4.15 -9.35 3.12
N VAL A 52 5.06 -9.15 4.09
CA VAL A 52 6.40 -9.76 4.10
C VAL A 52 6.77 -10.17 5.53
N ALA A 53 7.63 -11.18 5.68
CA ALA A 53 8.21 -11.49 6.98
C ALA A 53 9.25 -10.43 7.38
N SER A 54 9.42 -10.18 8.69
CA SER A 54 10.57 -9.43 9.23
C SER A 54 11.89 -10.12 8.89
N ARG A 55 13.00 -9.42 9.05
CA ARG A 55 14.32 -9.94 8.70
C ARG A 55 14.70 -11.19 9.48
N ASP A 56 14.31 -11.26 10.74
CA ASP A 56 14.52 -12.40 11.63
C ASP A 56 13.43 -13.48 11.54
N GLY A 57 12.37 -13.21 10.75
CA GLY A 57 11.23 -14.11 10.60
C GLY A 57 10.29 -14.15 11.80
N ALA A 58 10.52 -13.31 12.84
CA ALA A 58 9.71 -13.33 14.06
C ALA A 58 8.39 -12.56 13.95
N GLN A 59 8.25 -11.73 12.94
CA GLN A 59 7.08 -10.88 12.71
C GLN A 59 6.63 -10.93 11.27
N LEU A 60 5.37 -10.57 11.04
CA LEU A 60 4.84 -10.23 9.73
C LEU A 60 4.62 -8.73 9.66
N LEU A 61 4.99 -8.16 8.53
CA LEU A 61 4.84 -6.74 8.23
C LEU A 61 3.85 -6.61 7.08
N GLN A 62 2.85 -5.77 7.23
CA GLN A 62 1.91 -5.45 6.16
C GLN A 62 2.00 -3.96 5.84
N PHE A 63 2.20 -3.65 4.56
CA PHE A 63 2.22 -2.29 4.06
C PHE A 63 0.96 -2.01 3.26
N PHE A 64 0.40 -0.80 3.40
CA PHE A 64 -0.86 -0.42 2.78
C PHE A 64 -0.68 0.82 1.93
N ARG A 65 -1.37 0.83 0.79
CA ARG A 65 -1.67 2.08 0.12
C ARG A 65 -2.75 2.84 0.88
N SER A 66 -2.77 4.15 0.72
CA SER A 66 -3.71 5.03 1.39
C SER A 66 -4.71 5.66 0.42
N ARG A 67 -6.00 5.55 0.76
CA ARG A 67 -7.08 6.26 0.05
C ARG A 67 -6.97 7.78 0.17
N LEU A 68 -6.29 8.27 1.19
CA LEU A 68 -6.05 9.71 1.38
C LEU A 68 -4.93 10.27 0.50
N ALA A 69 -4.21 9.40 -0.23
CA ALA A 69 -3.07 9.77 -1.07
C ALA A 69 -1.97 10.53 -0.29
N ASP A 70 -1.76 10.16 0.95
CA ASP A 70 -0.79 10.76 1.86
C ASP A 70 0.51 9.93 1.93
N GLN A 71 0.52 8.84 2.69
CA GLN A 71 1.70 8.02 2.95
C GLN A 71 1.38 6.52 2.78
N ILE A 72 2.43 5.71 2.65
CA ILE A 72 2.35 4.26 2.83
C ILE A 72 2.26 4.00 4.33
N TYR A 73 1.36 3.12 4.74
CA TYR A 73 1.17 2.72 6.14
C TYR A 73 1.73 1.33 6.39
N ARG A 74 2.11 1.06 7.64
CA ARG A 74 2.70 -0.21 8.08
C ARG A 74 1.98 -0.72 9.33
N SER A 75 1.62 -2.00 9.33
CA SER A 75 1.10 -2.75 10.48
C SER A 75 1.99 -3.98 10.74
N VAL A 76 1.97 -4.49 11.95
CA VAL A 76 2.80 -5.61 12.41
C VAL A 76 1.94 -6.67 13.07
N SER A 77 2.27 -7.93 12.81
CA SER A 77 1.77 -9.08 13.56
C SER A 77 2.96 -9.81 14.20
N THR A 78 2.81 -10.22 15.46
CA THR A 78 3.79 -11.00 16.22
C THR A 78 3.31 -12.43 16.54
N ASP A 79 2.17 -12.81 15.98
CA ASP A 79 1.48 -14.07 16.25
C ASP A 79 1.03 -14.78 14.96
N ASP A 80 1.87 -14.70 13.94
CA ASP A 80 1.68 -15.37 12.64
C ASP A 80 0.36 -14.94 11.93
N GLY A 81 0.01 -13.66 12.04
CA GLY A 81 -1.14 -13.05 11.36
C GLY A 81 -2.47 -13.19 12.09
N GLN A 82 -2.49 -13.68 13.33
CA GLN A 82 -3.71 -13.82 14.12
C GLN A 82 -4.21 -12.48 14.66
N THR A 83 -3.30 -11.58 14.98
CA THR A 83 -3.62 -10.19 15.33
C THR A 83 -2.63 -9.22 14.67
N TRP A 84 -3.05 -7.97 14.50
CA TRP A 84 -2.28 -6.93 13.84
C TRP A 84 -2.34 -5.63 14.64
N SER A 85 -1.27 -4.85 14.60
CA SER A 85 -1.29 -3.48 15.13
C SER A 85 -2.14 -2.57 14.23
N ALA A 86 -2.60 -1.45 14.75
CA ALA A 86 -3.11 -0.36 13.92
C ALA A 86 -2.04 0.08 12.90
N PRO A 87 -2.41 0.43 11.65
CA PRO A 87 -1.45 0.91 10.66
C PRO A 87 -0.89 2.28 11.03
N GLU A 88 0.43 2.39 11.07
CA GLU A 88 1.14 3.64 11.30
C GLU A 88 1.76 4.18 9.99
N PRO A 89 1.81 5.52 9.80
CA PRO A 89 2.39 6.09 8.61
C PRO A 89 3.90 5.86 8.55
N THR A 90 4.42 5.55 7.36
CA THR A 90 5.85 5.48 7.08
C THR A 90 6.34 6.84 6.52
N GLN A 91 7.64 6.94 6.22
CA GLN A 91 8.22 8.11 5.54
C GLN A 91 7.90 8.17 4.04
N LEU A 92 7.40 7.08 3.45
CA LEU A 92 7.18 6.97 2.02
C LEU A 92 5.82 7.58 1.63
N PRO A 93 5.78 8.48 0.64
CA PRO A 93 4.53 9.02 0.14
C PRO A 93 3.73 7.94 -0.61
N ASN A 94 2.43 8.15 -0.70
CA ASN A 94 1.54 7.33 -1.51
C ASN A 94 0.51 8.21 -2.24
N ASN A 95 0.28 7.93 -3.51
CA ASN A 95 -0.70 8.63 -4.36
C ASN A 95 -1.97 7.80 -4.58
N ASN A 96 -2.33 6.93 -3.63
CA ASN A 96 -3.43 5.99 -3.76
C ASN A 96 -3.27 5.05 -4.98
N SER A 97 -2.03 4.72 -5.37
CA SER A 97 -1.73 3.62 -6.27
C SER A 97 -1.17 2.41 -5.52
N SER A 98 -1.19 1.25 -6.15
CA SER A 98 -0.67 0.02 -5.56
C SER A 98 0.81 0.14 -5.24
N ILE A 99 1.20 -0.61 -4.25
CA ILE A 99 2.58 -0.76 -3.77
C ILE A 99 2.92 -2.24 -3.69
N GLN A 100 4.20 -2.57 -3.72
CA GLN A 100 4.67 -3.92 -3.51
C GLN A 100 5.92 -3.92 -2.65
N ALA A 101 5.88 -4.66 -1.54
CA ALA A 101 7.03 -4.93 -0.69
C ALA A 101 7.59 -6.33 -0.97
N CYS A 102 8.89 -6.49 -0.91
CA CYS A 102 9.53 -7.81 -0.96
C CYS A 102 10.79 -7.85 -0.12
N ARG A 103 11.09 -9.04 0.43
CA ARG A 103 12.35 -9.31 1.12
C ARG A 103 13.39 -9.74 0.09
N LEU A 104 14.49 -9.00 0.01
CA LEU A 104 15.63 -9.32 -0.84
C LEU A 104 16.48 -10.44 -0.23
N ALA A 105 17.26 -11.13 -1.06
CA ALA A 105 18.20 -12.16 -0.59
C ALA A 105 19.24 -11.63 0.41
N SER A 106 19.53 -10.33 0.39
CA SER A 106 20.38 -9.66 1.38
C SER A 106 19.75 -9.48 2.77
N GLY A 107 18.46 -9.83 2.92
CA GLY A 107 17.68 -9.58 4.13
C GLY A 107 17.13 -8.14 4.22
N ARG A 108 17.40 -7.28 3.24
CA ARG A 108 16.82 -5.93 3.14
C ARG A 108 15.38 -6.00 2.65
N LEU A 109 14.60 -5.01 3.03
CA LEU A 109 13.27 -4.82 2.52
C LEU A 109 13.30 -3.84 1.34
N ALA A 110 12.65 -4.20 0.24
CA ALA A 110 12.43 -3.32 -0.90
C ALA A 110 10.94 -2.97 -1.01
N MET A 111 10.66 -1.73 -1.41
CA MET A 111 9.31 -1.22 -1.69
C MET A 111 9.31 -0.60 -3.09
N ILE A 112 8.38 -1.04 -3.95
CA ILE A 112 8.09 -0.39 -5.23
C ILE A 112 6.82 0.42 -5.09
N PHE A 113 6.87 1.69 -5.52
CA PHE A 113 5.79 2.65 -5.33
C PHE A 113 5.93 3.85 -6.28
N ASN A 114 4.89 4.67 -6.41
CA ASN A 114 5.05 5.99 -6.99
C ASN A 114 5.49 6.98 -5.90
N ARG A 115 6.64 7.63 -6.11
CA ARG A 115 7.16 8.64 -5.16
C ARG A 115 6.44 9.98 -5.33
N PHE A 116 5.15 9.92 -5.11
CA PHE A 116 4.26 11.07 -5.14
C PHE A 116 3.21 10.91 -4.05
N GLY A 117 3.00 11.93 -3.26
CA GLY A 117 1.92 12.03 -2.27
C GLY A 117 1.18 13.33 -2.51
N PHE A 118 -0.11 13.34 -2.23
CA PHE A 118 -0.89 14.56 -2.28
C PHE A 118 -0.55 15.41 -1.05
N ALA A 119 0.43 16.31 -1.20
CA ALA A 119 0.48 17.48 -0.35
C ALA A 119 -0.43 18.53 -1.03
N PRO A 120 -1.36 19.17 -0.31
CA PRO A 120 -2.05 20.33 -0.85
C PRO A 120 -0.99 21.41 -1.12
N ASP A 121 -0.47 21.44 -2.33
CA ASP A 121 0.34 22.56 -2.81
C ASP A 121 -0.66 23.68 -3.15
N PRO A 122 -0.60 24.84 -2.49
CA PRO A 122 -1.49 25.96 -2.80
C PRO A 122 -1.41 26.46 -4.26
N GLY A 123 -0.41 25.99 -5.01
CA GLY A 123 -0.22 26.29 -6.42
C GLY A 123 -0.53 25.15 -7.39
N ALA A 124 -0.85 23.96 -6.90
CA ALA A 124 -1.14 22.82 -7.78
C ALA A 124 -2.52 22.98 -8.42
N SER A 125 -2.54 23.09 -9.72
CA SER A 125 -3.77 23.18 -10.53
C SER A 125 -4.55 21.86 -10.69
N GLU A 126 -4.09 20.78 -10.08
CA GLU A 126 -4.77 19.50 -10.14
C GLU A 126 -5.68 19.31 -8.92
N GLU A 127 -6.96 19.61 -9.08
CA GLU A 127 -7.99 19.16 -8.16
C GLU A 127 -7.98 17.62 -8.14
N PRO A 128 -7.73 16.96 -6.98
CA PRO A 128 -7.86 15.53 -6.89
C PRO A 128 -9.31 15.15 -7.14
N LEU A 129 -9.55 14.04 -7.84
CA LEU A 129 -10.88 13.45 -7.91
C LEU A 129 -11.27 13.01 -6.50
N ASN A 130 -12.07 13.81 -5.82
CA ASN A 130 -12.61 13.49 -4.51
C ASN A 130 -13.86 12.63 -4.66
N TRP A 131 -13.76 11.40 -4.21
CA TRP A 131 -14.86 10.46 -4.17
C TRP A 131 -15.06 10.07 -2.70
N GLY A 132 -15.99 10.72 -2.04
CA GLY A 132 -16.08 10.63 -0.59
C GLY A 132 -14.82 11.20 0.07
N GLU A 133 -14.17 10.43 0.95
CA GLU A 133 -12.90 10.81 1.60
C GLU A 133 -11.66 10.37 0.82
N ALA A 134 -11.81 9.51 -0.20
CA ALA A 134 -10.69 9.03 -0.99
C ALA A 134 -10.22 10.08 -2.01
N ARG A 135 -8.91 10.12 -2.22
CA ARG A 135 -8.25 11.01 -3.18
C ARG A 135 -7.52 10.18 -4.22
N TRP A 136 -7.67 10.53 -5.49
CA TRP A 136 -6.96 9.89 -6.60
C TRP A 136 -6.16 10.93 -7.39
N PRO A 137 -4.93 11.27 -6.97
CA PRO A 137 -4.04 12.05 -7.82
C PRO A 137 -3.88 11.37 -9.17
N ARG A 138 -3.92 12.16 -10.23
CA ARG A 138 -3.74 11.65 -11.60
C ARG A 138 -2.30 11.24 -11.87
N THR A 139 -1.37 11.90 -11.20
CA THR A 139 0.08 11.63 -11.31
C THR A 139 0.40 10.21 -10.86
N ARG A 140 1.00 9.42 -11.77
CA ARG A 140 1.40 8.02 -11.56
C ARG A 140 2.88 7.82 -11.88
N TRP A 141 3.70 8.80 -11.53
CA TRP A 141 5.14 8.81 -11.70
C TRP A 141 5.80 9.67 -10.61
N PRO A 142 7.11 9.54 -10.36
CA PRO A 142 7.98 8.49 -10.87
C PRO A 142 7.63 7.11 -10.28
N LEU A 143 7.98 6.05 -10.99
CA LEU A 143 8.06 4.72 -10.39
C LEU A 143 9.39 4.64 -9.65
N SER A 144 9.35 4.31 -8.38
CA SER A 144 10.51 4.35 -7.50
C SER A 144 10.67 3.07 -6.71
N ILE A 145 11.90 2.78 -6.32
CA ILE A 145 12.26 1.76 -5.35
C ILE A 145 12.84 2.43 -4.10
N ALA A 146 12.39 1.99 -2.93
CA ALA A 146 12.99 2.31 -1.63
C ALA A 146 13.54 1.06 -0.98
N ILE A 147 14.64 1.19 -0.23
CA ILE A 147 15.29 0.10 0.50
C ILE A 147 15.40 0.46 1.98
N SER A 148 15.03 -0.52 2.83
CA SER A 148 15.13 -0.44 4.29
C SER A 148 15.98 -1.59 4.84
N ASP A 149 16.77 -1.30 5.86
CA ASP A 149 17.57 -2.28 6.63
C ASP A 149 16.90 -2.66 7.96
N ASP A 150 15.85 -1.94 8.38
CA ASP A 150 15.21 -2.00 9.69
C ASP A 150 13.71 -2.34 9.62
N ASP A 151 13.35 -3.22 8.67
CA ASP A 151 11.99 -3.72 8.51
C ASP A 151 10.94 -2.62 8.21
N GLY A 152 11.36 -1.58 7.50
CA GLY A 152 10.48 -0.52 7.02
C GLY A 152 10.21 0.60 8.02
N LEU A 153 11.01 0.71 9.08
CA LEU A 153 10.96 1.84 9.99
C LEU A 153 11.60 3.09 9.35
N GLN A 154 12.71 2.89 8.64
CA GLN A 154 13.36 3.94 7.85
C GLN A 154 13.68 3.46 6.45
N TRP A 155 13.71 4.41 5.50
CA TRP A 155 13.96 4.15 4.09
C TRP A 155 15.07 5.08 3.56
N PRO A 156 16.34 4.83 3.96
CA PRO A 156 17.44 5.75 3.66
C PRO A 156 17.83 5.78 2.18
N TRP A 157 17.46 4.78 1.40
CA TRP A 157 17.75 4.75 -0.05
C TRP A 157 16.48 4.72 -0.86
N ILE A 158 16.33 5.74 -1.69
CA ILE A 158 15.23 5.85 -2.66
C ILE A 158 15.84 6.18 -4.02
N ARG A 159 15.39 5.48 -5.07
CA ARG A 159 15.78 5.72 -6.47
C ARG A 159 14.55 5.67 -7.35
N ASP A 160 14.50 6.58 -8.31
CA ASP A 160 13.53 6.53 -9.38
C ASP A 160 14.00 5.52 -10.43
N ILE A 161 13.14 4.57 -10.76
CA ILE A 161 13.37 3.53 -11.76
C ILE A 161 12.97 4.08 -13.12
N ASP A 162 11.83 4.76 -13.17
CA ASP A 162 11.30 5.39 -14.36
C ASP A 162 10.70 6.75 -13.99
N THR A 163 11.16 7.79 -14.68
CA THR A 163 10.74 9.19 -14.52
C THR A 163 9.84 9.65 -15.65
N GLY A 164 9.44 8.76 -16.54
CA GLY A 164 8.49 9.04 -17.61
C GLY A 164 7.12 9.48 -17.06
N PHE A 165 6.37 10.21 -17.89
CA PHE A 165 5.04 10.65 -17.50
C PHE A 165 4.08 9.48 -17.39
N GLY A 166 3.39 9.39 -16.26
CA GLY A 166 2.34 8.41 -16.03
C GLY A 166 1.14 9.04 -15.38
N PHE A 167 -0.01 9.03 -16.07
CA PHE A 167 -1.27 9.54 -15.56
C PHE A 167 -2.33 8.45 -15.49
N CYS A 168 -3.25 8.57 -14.54
CA CYS A 168 -4.42 7.72 -14.41
C CYS A 168 -5.68 8.50 -14.82
N GLY A 169 -6.55 7.86 -15.61
CA GLY A 169 -7.88 8.37 -15.89
C GLY A 169 -8.26 8.37 -17.38
N PRO A 170 -9.57 8.53 -17.67
CA PRO A 170 -10.12 8.41 -19.02
C PRO A 170 -9.71 9.54 -19.98
N MET A 171 -9.09 10.59 -19.46
CA MET A 171 -8.70 11.79 -20.23
C MET A 171 -7.28 11.72 -20.78
N ASN A 172 -6.60 10.58 -20.67
CA ASN A 172 -5.17 10.50 -20.94
C ASN A 172 -4.79 10.31 -22.42
N GLY A 173 -5.72 10.08 -23.32
CA GLY A 173 -5.42 9.98 -24.75
C GLY A 173 -4.10 9.26 -25.06
N ASP A 174 -3.30 9.83 -25.94
CA ASP A 174 -2.02 9.27 -26.38
C ASP A 174 -0.86 9.37 -25.33
N LEU A 175 -1.07 10.09 -24.22
CA LEU A 175 -0.10 10.26 -23.14
C LEU A 175 -0.27 9.24 -21.99
N ASN A 176 -0.95 8.16 -22.25
CA ASN A 176 -1.38 7.19 -21.26
C ASN A 176 -0.26 6.24 -20.81
N GLY A 177 0.79 6.77 -20.20
CA GLY A 177 1.82 6.01 -19.50
C GLY A 177 1.50 5.89 -18.01
N GLN A 178 0.86 4.82 -17.58
CA GLN A 178 0.61 4.58 -16.17
C GLN A 178 1.70 3.68 -15.57
N LEU A 179 2.53 4.22 -14.69
CA LEU A 179 3.56 3.50 -13.95
C LEU A 179 3.02 3.07 -12.58
N ALA A 180 1.92 2.34 -12.57
CA ALA A 180 1.25 1.90 -11.35
C ALA A 180 0.93 0.40 -11.41
N TYR A 181 0.64 -0.18 -10.25
CA TYR A 181 0.37 -1.62 -10.10
C TYR A 181 1.59 -2.50 -10.43
N PRO A 182 2.70 -2.31 -9.70
CA PRO A 182 3.88 -3.17 -9.82
C PRO A 182 3.59 -4.60 -9.41
#